data_ea8bc44c4f0795dc12916db871c96b33
#
_entry.id   ea8bc44c4f0795dc12916db871c96b33
#
_cell.length_a   1.000
_cell.length_b   1.000
_cell.length_c   1.000
_cell.angle_alpha   90.00
_cell.angle_beta   90.00
_cell.angle_gamma   90.00
#
_symmetry.space_group_name_H-M   'P 1'
#
loop_
_entity.id
_entity.type
_entity.pdbx_description
1 polymer ?
#
loop_
_entity_poly.entity_id
_entity_poly.type
_entity_poly.pdbx_seq_one_letter_code
_entity_poly.pdbx_strand_id
1 'polypeptide(L)'
;MSRVYPYPLIAKEGWPFIIGSLVLSILTAIWCGWWSLPLWALTVFVVQFFRDPARDIPTGPEDVLSPADGRIVVLEKTTDPYRGVNALKISVFMNVFNVHSNRCPIDGKVERVDYFKGSFLNASVDKASVQNERNAVLAVTNTGRPVTFVQVAGLVARRILCYVNAHDILHRGNRYGLIRFGSRVDVYLPEDATALVAIGDKVKASSTVLATLPLHAPPAAASAPENGANSVDNTTEQADMVKEASDRAAVAAQHVLSQE
;
A
#
# COMPACT_ATOMS: atom_id res chain seq x y z
N MET A 1 -15.76 -8.36 21.81
CA MET A 1 -16.78 -7.42 21.31
C MET A 1 -16.48 -7.16 19.86
N SER A 2 -17.35 -7.57 18.93
CA SER A 2 -17.22 -7.23 17.51
C SER A 2 -17.31 -5.72 17.39
N ARG A 3 -16.26 -5.08 16.88
CA ARG A 3 -16.31 -3.63 16.62
C ARG A 3 -17.40 -3.38 15.58
N VAL A 4 -18.39 -2.59 15.92
CA VAL A 4 -19.43 -2.17 14.98
C VAL A 4 -18.73 -1.43 13.84
N TYR A 5 -18.97 -1.90 12.63
CA TYR A 5 -18.37 -1.33 11.42
C TYR A 5 -18.91 0.09 11.18
N PRO A 6 -18.09 1.15 11.26
CA PRO A 6 -18.58 2.53 11.30
C PRO A 6 -18.83 3.12 9.90
N TYR A 7 -18.64 2.36 8.83
CA TYR A 7 -18.68 2.87 7.47
C TYR A 7 -20.00 2.52 6.77
N PRO A 8 -20.51 3.42 5.89
CA PRO A 8 -21.71 3.13 5.10
C PRO A 8 -21.43 2.04 4.08
N LEU A 9 -22.48 1.31 3.66
CA LEU A 9 -22.39 0.23 2.67
C LEU A 9 -21.83 0.66 1.31
N ILE A 10 -21.84 1.95 1.02
CA ILE A 10 -21.28 2.56 -0.19
C ILE A 10 -20.24 3.58 0.21
N ALA A 11 -19.06 3.47 -0.37
CA ALA A 11 -17.95 4.40 -0.17
C ALA A 11 -18.34 5.81 -0.62
N LYS A 12 -18.03 6.83 0.21
CA LYS A 12 -18.39 8.25 -0.07
C LYS A 12 -17.92 8.70 -1.46
N GLU A 13 -16.78 8.20 -1.90
CA GLU A 13 -16.16 8.53 -3.18
C GLU A 13 -16.95 8.01 -4.38
N GLY A 14 -17.89 7.10 -4.16
CA GLY A 14 -18.78 6.55 -5.18
C GLY A 14 -19.99 7.42 -5.51
N TRP A 15 -20.45 8.24 -4.58
CA TRP A 15 -21.68 8.99 -4.74
C TRP A 15 -21.74 9.85 -5.99
N PRO A 16 -20.71 10.65 -6.37
CA PRO A 16 -20.77 11.44 -7.60
C PRO A 16 -20.93 10.59 -8.86
N PHE A 17 -20.29 9.40 -8.89
CA PHE A 17 -20.37 8.47 -10.02
C PHE A 17 -21.74 7.77 -10.08
N ILE A 18 -22.28 7.36 -8.93
CA ILE A 18 -23.58 6.71 -8.82
C ILE A 18 -24.68 7.68 -9.24
N ILE A 19 -24.67 8.90 -8.71
CA ILE A 19 -25.67 9.92 -9.07
C ILE A 19 -25.56 10.28 -10.55
N GLY A 20 -24.34 10.51 -11.05
CA GLY A 20 -24.13 10.87 -12.46
C GLY A 20 -24.59 9.77 -13.42
N SER A 21 -24.22 8.50 -13.15
CA SER A 21 -24.65 7.36 -13.98
C SER A 21 -26.16 7.12 -13.90
N LEU A 22 -26.76 7.29 -12.72
CA LEU A 22 -28.20 7.15 -12.52
C LEU A 22 -28.98 8.21 -13.31
N VAL A 23 -28.59 9.48 -13.19
CA VAL A 23 -29.25 10.59 -13.95
C VAL A 23 -29.09 10.34 -15.44
N LEU A 24 -27.93 9.97 -15.92
CA LEU A 24 -27.71 9.67 -17.33
C LEU A 24 -28.59 8.50 -17.81
N SER A 25 -28.71 7.43 -17.01
CA SER A 25 -29.55 6.28 -17.31
C SER A 25 -31.03 6.68 -17.42
N ILE A 26 -31.52 7.51 -16.49
CA ILE A 26 -32.92 7.99 -16.50
C ILE A 26 -33.18 8.85 -17.75
N LEU A 27 -32.31 9.84 -18.02
CA LEU A 27 -32.45 10.71 -19.19
C LEU A 27 -32.48 9.89 -20.49
N THR A 28 -31.56 8.93 -20.62
CA THR A 28 -31.50 8.08 -21.82
C THR A 28 -32.71 7.16 -21.91
N ALA A 29 -33.26 6.68 -20.80
CA ALA A 29 -34.48 5.87 -20.80
C ALA A 29 -35.71 6.64 -21.32
N ILE A 30 -35.83 7.93 -20.96
CA ILE A 30 -36.92 8.81 -21.43
C ILE A 30 -36.85 9.03 -22.95
N TRP A 31 -35.64 9.22 -23.51
CA TRP A 31 -35.47 9.56 -24.91
C TRP A 31 -35.29 8.35 -25.85
N CYS A 32 -34.65 7.30 -25.36
CA CYS A 32 -34.19 6.16 -26.18
C CYS A 32 -34.82 4.81 -25.77
N GLY A 33 -35.68 4.78 -24.74
CA GLY A 33 -36.32 3.55 -24.27
C GLY A 33 -35.34 2.42 -23.97
N TRP A 34 -35.50 1.27 -24.62
CA TRP A 34 -34.68 0.05 -24.40
C TRP A 34 -33.19 0.24 -24.64
N TRP A 35 -32.76 1.21 -25.43
CA TRP A 35 -31.36 1.51 -25.68
C TRP A 35 -30.63 2.05 -24.45
N SER A 36 -31.35 2.39 -23.37
CA SER A 36 -30.78 2.78 -22.08
C SER A 36 -30.23 1.60 -21.26
N LEU A 37 -30.54 0.35 -21.59
CA LEU A 37 -30.12 -0.84 -20.82
C LEU A 37 -28.62 -0.94 -20.54
N PRO A 38 -27.71 -0.63 -21.49
CA PRO A 38 -26.26 -0.63 -21.20
C PRO A 38 -25.86 0.36 -20.10
N LEU A 39 -26.52 1.53 -20.03
CA LEU A 39 -26.26 2.52 -18.99
C LEU A 39 -26.77 2.08 -17.62
N TRP A 40 -27.90 1.38 -17.57
CA TRP A 40 -28.38 0.75 -16.34
C TRP A 40 -27.43 -0.33 -15.86
N ALA A 41 -26.89 -1.17 -16.74
CA ALA A 41 -25.86 -2.14 -16.41
C ALA A 41 -24.60 -1.46 -15.87
N LEU A 42 -24.17 -0.34 -16.47
CA LEU A 42 -23.06 0.48 -15.97
C LEU A 42 -23.35 1.06 -14.59
N THR A 43 -24.57 1.56 -14.35
CA THR A 43 -24.96 2.10 -13.03
C THR A 43 -24.89 1.01 -11.94
N VAL A 44 -25.40 -0.19 -12.22
CA VAL A 44 -25.31 -1.34 -11.32
C VAL A 44 -23.84 -1.68 -11.05
N PHE A 45 -23.00 -1.70 -12.08
CA PHE A 45 -21.56 -1.92 -11.92
C PHE A 45 -20.90 -0.85 -11.05
N VAL A 46 -21.22 0.43 -11.23
CA VAL A 46 -20.70 1.53 -10.41
C VAL A 46 -21.09 1.37 -8.94
N VAL A 47 -22.37 1.05 -8.66
CA VAL A 47 -22.84 0.77 -7.29
C VAL A 47 -22.08 -0.41 -6.69
N GLN A 48 -21.95 -1.51 -7.44
CA GLN A 48 -21.19 -2.68 -7.01
C GLN A 48 -19.72 -2.36 -6.72
N PHE A 49 -19.09 -1.55 -7.58
CA PHE A 49 -17.68 -1.18 -7.46
C PHE A 49 -17.39 -0.40 -6.16
N PHE A 50 -18.27 0.54 -5.80
CA PHE A 50 -18.11 1.37 -4.62
C PHE A 50 -18.75 0.78 -3.34
N ARG A 51 -19.19 -0.50 -3.39
CA ARG A 51 -19.73 -1.15 -2.19
C ARG A 51 -18.63 -1.30 -1.13
N ASP A 52 -19.01 -1.18 0.12
CA ASP A 52 -18.11 -1.30 1.27
C ASP A 52 -18.77 -2.10 2.41
N PRO A 53 -18.96 -3.42 2.24
CA PRO A 53 -19.68 -4.24 3.19
C PRO A 53 -18.96 -4.35 4.52
N ALA A 54 -19.73 -4.48 5.61
CA ALA A 54 -19.21 -4.80 6.93
C ALA A 54 -18.48 -6.16 6.89
N ARG A 55 -17.43 -6.29 7.72
CA ARG A 55 -16.59 -7.49 7.81
C ARG A 55 -16.38 -7.88 9.27
N ASP A 56 -16.36 -9.16 9.52
CA ASP A 56 -15.90 -9.69 10.79
C ASP A 56 -14.37 -9.56 10.87
N ILE A 57 -13.89 -9.05 12.00
CA ILE A 57 -12.47 -8.80 12.23
C ILE A 57 -11.97 -9.85 13.22
N PRO A 58 -11.04 -10.73 12.82
CA PRO A 58 -10.37 -11.66 13.73
C PRO A 58 -9.71 -10.93 14.91
N THR A 59 -9.66 -11.59 16.08
CA THR A 59 -9.20 -10.99 17.33
C THR A 59 -7.81 -11.44 17.77
N GLY A 60 -7.13 -12.30 17.01
CA GLY A 60 -5.76 -12.71 17.32
C GLY A 60 -4.83 -11.49 17.49
N PRO A 61 -4.04 -11.39 18.57
CA PRO A 61 -3.29 -10.18 18.90
C PRO A 61 -2.25 -9.83 17.85
N GLU A 62 -1.63 -10.82 17.22
CA GLU A 62 -0.55 -10.66 16.25
C GLU A 62 -0.98 -11.03 14.81
N ASP A 63 -2.29 -11.12 14.56
CA ASP A 63 -2.81 -11.38 13.24
C ASP A 63 -2.63 -10.16 12.32
N VAL A 64 -2.05 -10.40 11.16
CA VAL A 64 -2.00 -9.42 10.06
C VAL A 64 -3.13 -9.74 9.08
N LEU A 65 -4.09 -8.83 8.97
CA LEU A 65 -5.27 -9.02 8.15
C LEU A 65 -5.03 -8.60 6.71
N SER A 66 -5.80 -9.19 5.78
CA SER A 66 -5.78 -8.73 4.39
C SER A 66 -6.24 -7.27 4.30
N PRO A 67 -5.43 -6.39 3.67
CA PRO A 67 -5.81 -5.00 3.45
C PRO A 67 -6.81 -4.80 2.32
N ALA A 68 -7.07 -5.83 1.52
CA ALA A 68 -7.90 -5.76 0.32
C ALA A 68 -8.66 -7.07 0.03
N ASP A 69 -9.78 -6.97 -0.69
CA ASP A 69 -10.42 -8.13 -1.31
C ASP A 69 -9.65 -8.50 -2.58
N GLY A 70 -9.33 -9.77 -2.76
CA GLY A 70 -8.63 -10.15 -3.98
C GLY A 70 -8.10 -11.57 -4.00
N ARG A 71 -6.99 -11.73 -4.72
CA ARG A 71 -6.26 -13.00 -4.83
C ARG A 71 -4.79 -12.76 -4.50
N ILE A 72 -4.18 -13.69 -3.76
CA ILE A 72 -2.73 -13.68 -3.51
C ILE A 72 -2.01 -13.97 -4.83
N VAL A 73 -1.14 -13.06 -5.25
CA VAL A 73 -0.35 -13.18 -6.49
C VAL A 73 1.14 -13.30 -6.23
N VAL A 74 1.62 -12.82 -5.08
CA VAL A 74 3.02 -12.93 -4.66
C VAL A 74 3.06 -13.35 -3.19
N LEU A 75 3.94 -14.28 -2.88
CA LEU A 75 4.31 -14.71 -1.54
C LEU A 75 5.79 -15.11 -1.59
N GLU A 76 6.67 -14.23 -1.13
CA GLU A 76 8.12 -14.42 -1.24
C GLU A 76 8.88 -13.73 -0.11
N LYS A 77 10.05 -14.24 0.23
CA LYS A 77 11.03 -13.52 1.04
C LYS A 77 11.83 -12.60 0.14
N THR A 78 11.90 -11.32 0.50
CA THR A 78 12.57 -10.27 -0.29
C THR A 78 13.03 -9.16 0.64
N THR A 79 13.59 -8.10 0.08
CA THR A 79 13.89 -6.88 0.84
C THR A 79 12.71 -5.90 0.75
N ASP A 80 12.27 -5.34 1.89
CA ASP A 80 11.36 -4.20 1.91
C ASP A 80 12.09 -2.96 1.35
N PRO A 81 11.72 -2.46 0.16
CA PRO A 81 12.45 -1.35 -0.47
C PRO A 81 12.28 -0.01 0.26
N TYR A 82 11.34 0.09 1.20
CA TYR A 82 11.04 1.32 1.95
C TYR A 82 11.80 1.38 3.28
N ARG A 83 12.21 0.22 3.81
CA ARG A 83 12.96 0.10 5.06
C ARG A 83 14.37 -0.43 4.87
N GLY A 84 14.67 -1.07 3.73
CA GLY A 84 15.98 -1.67 3.45
C GLY A 84 16.29 -2.93 4.28
N VAL A 85 15.26 -3.63 4.77
CA VAL A 85 15.41 -4.83 5.60
C VAL A 85 14.77 -6.04 4.93
N ASN A 86 15.22 -7.25 5.29
CA ASN A 86 14.59 -8.48 4.84
C ASN A 86 13.13 -8.56 5.33
N ALA A 87 12.25 -9.02 4.46
CA ALA A 87 10.83 -9.07 4.71
C ALA A 87 10.16 -10.25 4.00
N LEU A 88 9.03 -10.70 4.55
CA LEU A 88 8.05 -11.52 3.86
C LEU A 88 7.08 -10.61 3.13
N LYS A 89 7.05 -10.70 1.80
CA LYS A 89 6.12 -9.93 0.96
C LYS A 89 4.91 -10.79 0.60
N ILE A 90 3.73 -10.24 0.83
CA ILE A 90 2.44 -10.81 0.42
C ILE A 90 1.71 -9.78 -0.43
N SER A 91 1.34 -10.13 -1.67
CA SER A 91 0.66 -9.21 -2.59
C SER A 91 -0.76 -9.68 -2.88
N VAL A 92 -1.72 -8.79 -2.69
CA VAL A 92 -3.15 -9.01 -2.95
C VAL A 92 -3.56 -8.24 -4.19
N PHE A 93 -3.87 -8.95 -5.27
CA PHE A 93 -4.38 -8.36 -6.52
C PHE A 93 -5.90 -8.22 -6.46
N MET A 94 -6.41 -7.03 -6.77
CA MET A 94 -7.84 -6.71 -6.86
C MET A 94 -8.26 -6.55 -8.31
N ASN A 95 -9.21 -7.36 -8.77
CA ASN A 95 -9.87 -7.14 -10.06
C ASN A 95 -11.03 -6.14 -9.89
N VAL A 96 -11.60 -5.66 -11.00
CA VAL A 96 -12.65 -4.63 -11.00
C VAL A 96 -13.96 -5.02 -10.29
N PHE A 97 -14.16 -6.31 -10.01
CA PHE A 97 -15.35 -6.82 -9.30
C PHE A 97 -15.14 -6.96 -7.79
N ASN A 98 -13.91 -6.82 -7.30
CA ASN A 98 -13.61 -6.84 -5.87
C ASN A 98 -14.05 -5.55 -5.16
N VAL A 99 -14.07 -5.56 -3.84
CA VAL A 99 -14.20 -4.34 -3.03
C VAL A 99 -12.89 -3.58 -3.06
N HIS A 100 -12.93 -2.28 -3.37
CA HIS A 100 -11.74 -1.46 -3.57
C HIS A 100 -11.36 -0.59 -2.37
N SER A 101 -12.16 -0.64 -1.28
CA SER A 101 -11.77 -0.03 -0.01
C SER A 101 -10.60 -0.80 0.60
N ASN A 102 -9.53 -0.08 0.93
CA ASN A 102 -8.38 -0.65 1.60
C ASN A 102 -8.49 -0.48 3.11
N ARG A 103 -8.14 -1.55 3.85
CA ARG A 103 -8.30 -1.67 5.29
C ARG A 103 -6.97 -1.84 5.99
N CYS A 104 -6.82 -1.24 7.17
CA CYS A 104 -5.63 -1.39 8.00
C CYS A 104 -5.39 -2.86 8.32
N PRO A 105 -4.21 -3.40 7.99
CA PRO A 105 -3.89 -4.81 8.24
C PRO A 105 -3.57 -5.10 9.72
N ILE A 106 -3.16 -4.09 10.48
CA ILE A 106 -2.66 -4.20 11.85
C ILE A 106 -3.28 -3.13 12.76
N ASP A 107 -3.22 -3.36 14.07
CA ASP A 107 -3.30 -2.31 15.10
C ASP A 107 -1.90 -1.75 15.32
N GLY A 108 -1.73 -0.41 15.37
CA GLY A 108 -0.43 0.20 15.54
C GLY A 108 -0.40 1.70 15.26
N LYS A 109 0.77 2.19 14.88
CA LYS A 109 0.98 3.62 14.59
C LYS A 109 1.69 3.80 13.26
N VAL A 110 1.26 4.77 12.47
CA VAL A 110 1.95 5.17 11.24
C VAL A 110 3.22 5.93 11.59
N GLU A 111 4.35 5.49 11.04
CA GLU A 111 5.63 6.19 11.14
C GLU A 111 5.75 7.21 10.01
N ARG A 112 5.49 6.77 8.77
CA ARG A 112 5.68 7.57 7.56
C ARG A 112 4.73 7.13 6.47
N VAL A 113 4.37 8.08 5.60
CA VAL A 113 3.60 7.81 4.37
C VAL A 113 4.39 8.40 3.20
N ASP A 114 4.77 7.56 2.25
CA ASP A 114 5.58 7.94 1.10
C ASP A 114 4.79 7.72 -0.20
N TYR A 115 4.59 8.77 -0.96
CA TYR A 115 3.93 8.71 -2.25
C TYR A 115 4.93 8.80 -3.39
N PHE A 116 4.83 7.88 -4.35
CA PHE A 116 5.69 7.80 -5.52
C PHE A 116 4.85 7.91 -6.78
N LYS A 117 5.12 8.92 -7.59
CA LYS A 117 4.58 9.00 -8.94
C LYS A 117 5.17 7.89 -9.80
N GLY A 118 4.41 7.34 -10.74
CA GLY A 118 4.88 6.26 -11.58
C GLY A 118 3.98 5.98 -12.77
N SER A 119 4.22 4.86 -13.42
CA SER A 119 3.45 4.35 -14.55
C SER A 119 2.16 3.65 -14.11
N PHE A 120 1.36 3.20 -15.06
CA PHE A 120 0.12 2.45 -14.84
C PHE A 120 0.17 1.13 -15.61
N LEU A 121 1.09 0.24 -15.22
CA LEU A 121 1.19 -1.11 -15.76
C LEU A 121 0.14 -2.02 -15.11
N ASN A 122 -0.10 -3.19 -15.71
CA ASN A 122 -0.97 -4.18 -15.11
C ASN A 122 -0.45 -4.57 -13.71
N ALA A 123 -1.26 -4.35 -12.67
CA ALA A 123 -0.86 -4.58 -11.29
C ALA A 123 -0.60 -6.05 -10.93
N SER A 124 -0.98 -7.01 -11.79
CA SER A 124 -0.69 -8.43 -11.58
C SER A 124 0.76 -8.82 -11.84
N VAL A 125 1.56 -7.99 -12.51
CA VAL A 125 2.99 -8.24 -12.82
C VAL A 125 3.89 -7.67 -11.72
N ASP A 126 5.01 -8.36 -11.45
CA ASP A 126 5.95 -7.97 -10.37
C ASP A 126 6.57 -6.59 -10.59
N LYS A 127 6.88 -6.23 -11.83
CA LYS A 127 7.40 -4.90 -12.19
C LYS A 127 6.50 -3.73 -11.75
N ALA A 128 5.20 -3.98 -11.58
CA ALA A 128 4.25 -2.97 -11.14
C ALA A 128 4.55 -2.45 -9.73
N SER A 129 5.11 -3.28 -8.83
CA SER A 129 5.50 -2.86 -7.48
C SER A 129 6.49 -1.70 -7.45
N VAL A 130 7.33 -1.58 -8.48
CA VAL A 130 8.41 -0.59 -8.53
C VAL A 130 8.11 0.55 -9.51
N GLN A 131 7.46 0.24 -10.63
CA GLN A 131 7.27 1.20 -11.72
C GLN A 131 5.95 1.97 -11.64
N ASN A 132 4.91 1.38 -11.03
CA ASN A 132 3.60 2.01 -10.97
C ASN A 132 3.54 3.10 -9.88
N GLU A 133 2.60 4.03 -10.08
CA GLU A 133 2.18 4.95 -9.04
C GLU A 133 1.79 4.17 -7.79
N ARG A 134 2.37 4.54 -6.65
CA ARG A 134 2.20 3.80 -5.40
C ARG A 134 2.27 4.70 -4.18
N ASN A 135 1.62 4.27 -3.12
CA ASN A 135 1.62 4.93 -1.84
C ASN A 135 1.98 3.92 -0.74
N ALA A 136 3.12 4.11 -0.11
CA ALA A 136 3.62 3.25 0.95
C ALA A 136 3.29 3.84 2.32
N VAL A 137 2.66 3.04 3.17
CA VAL A 137 2.41 3.36 4.58
C VAL A 137 3.33 2.48 5.42
N LEU A 138 4.28 3.11 6.09
CA LEU A 138 5.20 2.47 7.02
C LEU A 138 4.60 2.61 8.41
N ALA A 139 4.38 1.48 9.08
CA ALA A 139 3.74 1.45 10.39
C ALA A 139 4.48 0.50 11.33
N VAL A 140 4.21 0.66 12.61
CA VAL A 140 4.70 -0.24 13.67
C VAL A 140 3.51 -0.73 14.46
N THR A 141 3.45 -2.04 14.73
CA THR A 141 2.42 -2.65 15.56
C THR A 141 2.55 -2.15 17.01
N ASN A 142 1.52 -2.40 17.83
CA ASN A 142 1.57 -2.08 19.25
C ASN A 142 2.69 -2.84 20.01
N THR A 143 3.20 -3.93 19.41
CA THR A 143 4.32 -4.73 19.94
C THR A 143 5.68 -4.31 19.37
N GLY A 144 5.73 -3.20 18.61
CA GLY A 144 6.97 -2.65 18.04
C GLY A 144 7.43 -3.33 16.75
N ARG A 145 6.60 -4.17 16.11
CA ARG A 145 6.97 -4.86 14.87
C ARG A 145 6.74 -3.97 13.65
N PRO A 146 7.73 -3.79 12.76
CA PRO A 146 7.56 -2.98 11.56
C PRO A 146 6.71 -3.71 10.51
N VAL A 147 5.76 -3.00 9.93
CA VAL A 147 4.91 -3.48 8.81
C VAL A 147 4.80 -2.36 7.78
N THR A 148 5.07 -2.68 6.52
CA THR A 148 4.86 -1.74 5.41
C THR A 148 3.74 -2.27 4.52
N PHE A 149 2.74 -1.45 4.22
CA PHE A 149 1.69 -1.81 3.27
C PHE A 149 1.57 -0.74 2.19
N VAL A 150 1.53 -1.20 0.94
CA VAL A 150 1.72 -0.34 -0.24
C VAL A 150 0.54 -0.48 -1.17
N GLN A 151 -0.16 0.62 -1.41
CA GLN A 151 -1.16 0.72 -2.45
C GLN A 151 -0.45 0.89 -3.80
N VAL A 152 -0.70 0.01 -4.74
CA VAL A 152 -0.10 0.03 -6.10
C VAL A 152 -1.21 0.21 -7.12
N ALA A 153 -1.16 1.27 -7.90
CA ALA A 153 -2.11 1.54 -8.97
C ALA A 153 -1.95 0.50 -10.10
N GLY A 154 -3.05 0.15 -10.75
CA GLY A 154 -3.03 -0.72 -11.93
C GLY A 154 -3.28 0.04 -13.23
N LEU A 155 -3.45 -0.70 -14.32
CA LEU A 155 -3.58 -0.16 -15.68
C LEU A 155 -4.71 0.88 -15.85
N VAL A 156 -5.84 0.65 -15.18
CA VAL A 156 -7.02 1.52 -15.24
C VAL A 156 -7.11 2.43 -14.02
N ALA A 157 -6.38 2.08 -12.95
CA ALA A 157 -6.32 2.85 -11.72
C ALA A 157 -5.51 4.14 -11.94
N ARG A 158 -6.19 5.28 -11.87
CA ARG A 158 -5.54 6.59 -12.03
C ARG A 158 -5.54 7.42 -10.74
N ARG A 159 -5.95 6.83 -9.61
CA ARG A 159 -5.94 7.56 -8.33
C ARG A 159 -5.90 6.62 -7.14
N ILE A 160 -4.89 6.82 -6.33
CA ILE A 160 -4.75 6.26 -4.99
C ILE A 160 -5.27 7.30 -4.01
N LEU A 161 -6.17 6.89 -3.11
CA LEU A 161 -6.62 7.70 -1.99
C LEU A 161 -6.07 7.07 -0.71
N CYS A 162 -5.32 7.85 0.04
CA CYS A 162 -4.84 7.49 1.37
C CYS A 162 -5.46 8.46 2.38
N TYR A 163 -5.99 7.94 3.48
CA TYR A 163 -6.69 8.73 4.52
C TYR A 163 -5.89 8.81 5.82
N VAL A 164 -4.74 8.14 5.88
CA VAL A 164 -3.85 8.17 7.04
C VAL A 164 -2.62 9.00 6.77
N ASN A 165 -2.12 9.64 7.82
CA ASN A 165 -0.93 10.46 7.80
C ASN A 165 0.10 9.91 8.79
N ALA A 166 1.32 10.43 8.75
CA ALA A 166 2.32 10.12 9.76
C ALA A 166 1.78 10.40 11.17
N HIS A 167 2.08 9.50 12.09
CA HIS A 167 1.69 9.52 13.51
C HIS A 167 0.24 9.14 13.82
N ASP A 168 -0.61 8.87 12.82
CA ASP A 168 -1.97 8.37 13.06
C ASP A 168 -1.95 7.00 13.73
N ILE A 169 -2.95 6.75 14.57
CA ILE A 169 -3.18 5.45 15.20
C ILE A 169 -4.01 4.59 14.26
N LEU A 170 -3.49 3.42 13.95
CA LEU A 170 -4.17 2.43 13.13
C LEU A 170 -4.98 1.47 13.99
N HIS A 171 -6.18 1.20 13.54
CA HIS A 171 -7.00 0.10 14.06
C HIS A 171 -7.27 -0.88 12.92
N ARG A 172 -6.92 -2.16 13.12
CA ARG A 172 -7.17 -3.24 12.14
C ARG A 172 -8.62 -3.22 11.65
N GLY A 173 -8.81 -3.39 10.33
CA GLY A 173 -10.11 -3.35 9.70
C GLY A 173 -10.63 -1.95 9.43
N ASN A 174 -10.05 -0.88 10.01
CA ASN A 174 -10.42 0.48 9.66
C ASN A 174 -9.97 0.82 8.24
N ARG A 175 -10.74 1.64 7.57
CA ARG A 175 -10.45 2.08 6.23
C ARG A 175 -9.30 3.08 6.21
N TYR A 176 -8.21 2.76 5.49
CA TYR A 176 -7.08 3.68 5.34
C TYR A 176 -6.94 4.24 3.92
N GLY A 177 -7.69 3.70 2.97
CA GLY A 177 -7.61 4.19 1.61
C GLY A 177 -8.59 3.55 0.66
N LEU A 178 -8.48 3.94 -0.62
CA LEU A 178 -9.22 3.36 -1.74
C LEU A 178 -8.39 3.51 -3.01
N ILE A 179 -8.35 2.49 -3.86
CA ILE A 179 -7.71 2.55 -5.17
C ILE A 179 -8.79 2.32 -6.22
N ARG A 180 -8.85 3.18 -7.26
CA ARG A 180 -9.87 3.04 -8.31
C ARG A 180 -9.38 2.16 -9.44
N PHE A 181 -10.19 1.13 -9.81
CA PHE A 181 -10.11 0.26 -11.00
C PHE A 181 -8.82 -0.57 -11.18
N GLY A 182 -8.86 -1.79 -10.63
CA GLY A 182 -7.81 -2.80 -10.80
C GLY A 182 -6.47 -2.38 -10.20
N SER A 183 -6.08 -3.03 -9.13
CA SER A 183 -4.96 -2.56 -8.30
C SER A 183 -4.36 -3.72 -7.50
N ARG A 184 -3.32 -3.43 -6.76
CA ARG A 184 -2.68 -4.37 -5.86
C ARG A 184 -2.34 -3.69 -4.53
N VAL A 185 -2.38 -4.45 -3.46
CA VAL A 185 -1.78 -4.03 -2.20
C VAL A 185 -0.68 -5.01 -1.84
N ASP A 186 0.54 -4.50 -1.66
CA ASP A 186 1.68 -5.26 -1.20
C ASP A 186 1.84 -5.05 0.31
N VAL A 187 2.05 -6.14 1.06
CA VAL A 187 2.31 -6.11 2.49
C VAL A 187 3.68 -6.71 2.73
N TYR A 188 4.58 -5.94 3.34
CA TYR A 188 5.90 -6.38 3.77
C TYR A 188 5.89 -6.55 5.28
N LEU A 189 6.17 -7.76 5.71
CA LEU A 189 6.19 -8.19 7.10
C LEU A 189 7.61 -8.52 7.53
N PRO A 190 7.93 -8.50 8.82
CA PRO A 190 9.19 -9.05 9.31
C PRO A 190 9.45 -10.45 8.75
N GLU A 191 10.71 -10.78 8.48
CA GLU A 191 11.10 -12.05 7.82
C GLU A 191 10.66 -13.30 8.59
N ASP A 192 10.49 -13.18 9.90
CA ASP A 192 10.05 -14.24 10.82
C ASP A 192 8.52 -14.41 10.88
N ALA A 193 7.76 -13.60 10.13
CA ALA A 193 6.31 -13.75 10.03
C ALA A 193 5.93 -15.10 9.38
N THR A 194 4.89 -15.73 9.91
CA THR A 194 4.38 -16.99 9.38
C THR A 194 3.17 -16.73 8.48
N ALA A 195 3.29 -16.98 7.17
CA ALA A 195 2.19 -16.86 6.23
C ALA A 195 1.12 -17.95 6.48
N LEU A 196 -0.14 -17.54 6.45
CA LEU A 196 -1.32 -18.42 6.57
C LEU A 196 -2.09 -18.56 5.27
N VAL A 197 -1.56 -18.02 4.18
CA VAL A 197 -2.15 -18.04 2.83
C VAL A 197 -1.14 -18.56 1.82
N ALA A 198 -1.64 -19.02 0.67
CA ALA A 198 -0.84 -19.48 -0.45
C ALA A 198 -1.13 -18.63 -1.71
N ILE A 199 -0.21 -18.69 -2.70
CA ILE A 199 -0.42 -18.06 -4.01
C ILE A 199 -1.68 -18.67 -4.65
N GLY A 200 -2.58 -17.81 -5.13
CA GLY A 200 -3.84 -18.20 -5.73
C GLY A 200 -5.04 -18.15 -4.78
N ASP A 201 -4.84 -18.06 -3.48
CA ASP A 201 -5.93 -17.95 -2.50
C ASP A 201 -6.76 -16.69 -2.70
N LYS A 202 -8.07 -16.82 -2.52
CA LYS A 202 -9.01 -15.70 -2.48
C LYS A 202 -9.09 -15.19 -1.04
N VAL A 203 -8.84 -13.90 -0.87
CA VAL A 203 -8.84 -13.24 0.43
C VAL A 203 -9.86 -12.09 0.48
N LYS A 204 -10.35 -11.82 1.69
CA LYS A 204 -11.30 -10.72 1.98
C LYS A 204 -10.65 -9.74 2.94
N ALA A 205 -10.73 -8.45 2.61
CA ALA A 205 -10.26 -7.38 3.47
C ALA A 205 -10.81 -7.52 4.89
N SER A 206 -9.98 -7.31 5.89
CA SER A 206 -10.28 -7.38 7.33
C SER A 206 -10.64 -8.77 7.87
N SER A 207 -11.14 -9.72 7.06
CA SER A 207 -11.63 -11.01 7.56
C SER A 207 -10.62 -12.14 7.39
N THR A 208 -9.76 -12.06 6.37
CA THR A 208 -8.74 -13.10 6.13
C THR A 208 -7.45 -12.71 6.84
N VAL A 209 -6.92 -13.61 7.65
CA VAL A 209 -5.57 -13.46 8.22
C VAL A 209 -4.55 -13.88 7.17
N LEU A 210 -3.66 -12.97 6.78
CA LEU A 210 -2.59 -13.24 5.82
C LEU A 210 -1.40 -13.94 6.47
N ALA A 211 -1.06 -13.50 7.68
CA ALA A 211 0.09 -14.00 8.42
C ALA A 211 -0.07 -13.72 9.92
N THR A 212 0.73 -14.39 10.74
CA THR A 212 0.90 -14.09 12.16
C THR A 212 2.33 -13.61 12.40
N LEU A 213 2.45 -12.60 13.29
CA LEU A 213 3.74 -12.14 13.77
C LEU A 213 4.08 -12.90 15.06
N PRO A 214 5.30 -13.47 15.19
CA PRO A 214 5.70 -14.12 16.45
C PRO A 214 5.72 -13.11 17.60
N LEU A 215 5.22 -13.53 18.77
CA LEU A 215 5.27 -12.77 20.02
C LEU A 215 6.72 -12.76 20.57
N HIS A 216 7.70 -12.40 19.78
CA HIS A 216 9.06 -12.20 20.30
C HIS A 216 9.24 -10.73 20.65
N ALA A 217 9.79 -10.47 21.83
CA ALA A 217 10.34 -9.15 22.12
C ALA A 217 11.32 -8.81 20.96
N PRO A 218 11.27 -7.60 20.41
CA PRO A 218 12.29 -7.19 19.45
C PRO A 218 13.66 -7.48 20.07
N PRO A 219 14.62 -8.05 19.33
CA PRO A 219 15.99 -8.11 19.85
C PRO A 219 16.30 -6.68 20.30
N ALA A 220 16.69 -6.54 21.57
CA ALA A 220 17.10 -5.26 22.14
C ALA A 220 17.96 -4.58 21.08
N ALA A 221 17.61 -3.37 20.69
CA ALA A 221 18.33 -2.60 19.69
C ALA A 221 19.80 -2.84 19.97
N ALA A 222 20.53 -3.38 18.99
CA ALA A 222 21.94 -3.71 19.16
C ALA A 222 22.57 -2.48 19.77
N SER A 223 22.98 -2.59 21.02
CA SER A 223 23.67 -1.54 21.74
C SER A 223 24.73 -1.03 20.78
N ALA A 224 24.66 0.27 20.48
CA ALA A 224 25.70 0.91 19.72
C ALA A 224 27.04 0.45 20.32
N PRO A 225 28.03 0.04 19.49
CA PRO A 225 29.30 -0.38 20.04
C PRO A 225 29.78 0.74 20.95
N GLU A 226 30.03 0.42 22.23
CA GLU A 226 30.73 1.31 23.15
C GLU A 226 32.07 1.61 22.47
N ASN A 227 32.16 2.82 21.92
CA ASN A 227 33.43 3.35 21.46
C ASN A 227 34.36 3.47 22.67
N GLY A 228 35.18 2.41 22.83
CA GLY A 228 36.42 2.55 23.55
C GLY A 228 37.19 3.72 22.92
N ALA A 229 37.44 4.72 23.72
CA ALA A 229 38.21 5.88 23.37
C ALA A 229 39.56 5.49 22.70
N ASN A 230 39.63 5.73 21.38
CA ASN A 230 40.92 5.97 20.73
C ASN A 230 40.68 7.12 19.73
N SER A 231 41.11 8.30 20.20
CA SER A 231 41.25 9.49 19.41
C SER A 231 42.35 9.27 18.36
N VAL A 232 41.94 9.04 17.12
CA VAL A 232 42.83 9.22 15.95
C VAL A 232 42.17 10.26 15.06
N ASP A 233 42.94 11.30 14.84
CA ASP A 233 42.67 12.54 14.13
C ASP A 233 42.27 12.23 12.66
N ASN A 234 40.96 12.36 12.32
CA ASN A 234 40.41 12.03 11.00
C ASN A 234 39.84 13.27 10.29
N THR A 235 40.32 14.47 10.69
CA THR A 235 39.82 15.72 10.12
C THR A 235 40.47 16.07 8.78
N THR A 236 41.60 15.49 8.45
CA THR A 236 42.34 15.80 7.22
C THR A 236 41.88 14.96 6.03
N GLU A 237 41.50 13.72 6.23
CA GLU A 237 41.15 12.80 5.15
C GLU A 237 39.76 13.08 4.55
N GLN A 238 38.80 13.60 5.35
CA GLN A 238 37.51 14.03 4.87
C GLN A 238 37.55 15.35 4.06
N ALA A 239 38.49 16.24 4.39
CA ALA A 239 38.66 17.49 3.65
C ALA A 239 39.19 17.25 2.23
N ASP A 240 40.09 16.29 2.08
CA ASP A 240 40.74 15.95 0.81
C ASP A 240 39.75 15.23 -0.12
N MET A 241 38.90 14.34 0.37
CA MET A 241 37.85 13.69 -0.45
C MET A 241 36.78 14.65 -0.99
N VAL A 242 36.39 15.66 -0.21
CA VAL A 242 35.42 16.67 -0.63
C VAL A 242 36.02 17.58 -1.70
N LYS A 243 37.31 17.91 -1.60
CA LYS A 243 38.02 18.73 -2.58
C LYS A 243 38.20 18.01 -3.91
N GLU A 244 38.56 16.72 -3.88
CA GLU A 244 38.73 15.90 -5.09
C GLU A 244 37.37 15.67 -5.84
N ALA A 245 36.25 15.53 -5.11
CA ALA A 245 34.92 15.42 -5.70
C ALA A 245 34.49 16.75 -6.37
N SER A 246 34.86 17.89 -5.78
CA SER A 246 34.56 19.24 -6.34
C SER A 246 35.36 19.50 -7.62
N ASP A 247 36.64 19.12 -7.66
CA ASP A 247 37.50 19.33 -8.82
C ASP A 247 37.08 18.45 -10.01
N ARG A 248 36.62 17.22 -9.77
CA ARG A 248 36.05 16.34 -10.82
C ARG A 248 34.75 16.90 -11.42
N ALA A 249 33.90 17.51 -10.58
CA ALA A 249 32.67 18.13 -11.05
C ALA A 249 32.95 19.37 -11.93
N ALA A 250 33.97 20.16 -11.60
CA ALA A 250 34.36 21.35 -12.36
C ALA A 250 34.93 20.98 -13.74
N VAL A 251 35.74 19.94 -13.83
CA VAL A 251 36.29 19.44 -15.11
C VAL A 251 35.20 18.87 -16.01
N ALA A 252 34.21 18.17 -15.46
CA ALA A 252 33.08 17.66 -16.24
C ALA A 252 32.21 18.79 -16.79
N ALA A 253 32.00 19.86 -16.05
CA ALA A 253 31.23 21.03 -16.52
C ALA A 253 31.93 21.80 -17.65
N GLN A 254 33.25 21.90 -17.64
CA GLN A 254 34.02 22.54 -18.72
C GLN A 254 34.01 21.71 -20.02
N HIS A 255 33.92 20.41 -19.93
CA HIS A 255 33.88 19.55 -21.11
C HIS A 255 32.53 19.61 -21.86
N VAL A 256 31.45 19.88 -21.16
CA VAL A 256 30.12 20.07 -21.75
C VAL A 256 30.01 21.42 -22.47
N LEU A 257 30.66 22.47 -21.97
CA LEU A 257 30.65 23.82 -22.57
C LEU A 257 31.58 23.98 -23.79
N SER A 258 32.41 23.00 -24.10
CA SER A 258 33.33 23.03 -25.25
C SER A 258 32.80 22.24 -26.46
N GLN A 259 31.57 21.71 -26.41
CA GLN A 259 30.93 20.96 -27.50
C GLN A 259 29.67 21.63 -28.08
N GLU A 260 29.40 22.92 -27.75
CA GLU A 260 28.40 23.74 -28.43
C GLU A 260 29.06 24.74 -29.41
#